data_358a3a82e5c0a7b5ef09ea8e7e4b9eab
#
_entry.id   358a3a82e5c0a7b5ef09ea8e7e4b9eab
#
_cell.length_a   1.000
_cell.length_b   1.000
_cell.length_c   1.000
_cell.angle_alpha   90.00
_cell.angle_beta   90.00
_cell.angle_gamma   90.00
#
_symmetry.space_group_name_H-M   'P 1'
#
loop_
_entity.id
_entity.type
_entity.pdbx_description
1 polymer ?
#
loop_
_entity_poly.entity_id
_entity_poly.type
_entity_poly.pdbx_seq_one_letter_code
_entity_poly.pdbx_strand_id
1 'polypeptide(L)'
;AFLDLSAVHQIQGTWMGSTILPCSYVPSEGFTQQTLSWSLERDHSSSTIFRRDSSGDHVLLSRFRGRVSVPKDSPGNASLLMESLEITDSGHYTCQITWRSENNSLVKKQVTTTVKVLKVAATKPIIRAGELGLRVPTGARTSLTCEASGSPPISYHWFRSTPEGKALLLSSQAELVMDNLHPSDSGTYYCEAENR
;
A
#
# COMPACT_ATOMS: atom_id res chain seq x y z
N ALA A 1 7.35 30.28 9.62
CA ALA A 1 7.14 30.73 10.95
C ALA A 1 7.55 29.67 11.97
N PHE A 2 7.47 30.03 13.19
CA PHE A 2 8.02 29.29 14.33
C PHE A 2 7.20 28.04 14.66
N LEU A 3 7.83 26.87 14.70
CA LEU A 3 7.20 25.57 14.96
C LEU A 3 6.03 25.26 14.05
N ASP A 4 5.99 25.84 12.87
CA ASP A 4 4.91 25.53 11.92
C ASP A 4 5.06 24.11 11.41
N LEU A 5 3.93 23.43 11.29
CA LEU A 5 3.88 22.09 10.74
C LEU A 5 3.82 22.15 9.22
N SER A 6 4.70 21.37 8.59
CA SER A 6 4.75 21.23 7.15
C SER A 6 4.04 19.91 6.77
N ALA A 7 3.04 20.01 5.90
CA ALA A 7 2.24 18.86 5.47
C ALA A 7 1.76 19.08 4.05
N VAL A 8 1.07 18.09 3.49
CA VAL A 8 0.41 18.19 2.19
C VAL A 8 -1.10 18.18 2.38
N HIS A 9 -1.83 18.82 1.46
CA HIS A 9 -3.30 18.91 1.57
C HIS A 9 -4.00 17.61 1.24
N GLN A 10 -3.48 16.87 0.27
CA GLN A 10 -4.12 15.67 -0.23
C GLN A 10 -3.11 14.60 -0.54
N ILE A 11 -3.49 13.35 -0.28
CA ILE A 11 -2.74 12.17 -0.68
C ILE A 11 -3.71 11.17 -1.27
N GLN A 12 -3.32 10.59 -2.39
CA GLN A 12 -4.04 9.48 -3.00
C GLN A 12 -3.22 8.22 -2.80
N GLY A 13 -3.82 7.25 -2.12
CA GLY A 13 -3.21 5.95 -1.90
C GLY A 13 -3.86 4.88 -2.76
N THR A 14 -3.15 3.76 -2.92
CA THR A 14 -3.65 2.61 -3.66
C THR A 14 -4.02 1.52 -2.67
N TRP A 15 -5.18 0.90 -2.87
CA TRP A 15 -5.64 -0.20 -2.05
C TRP A 15 -4.54 -1.27 -1.90
N MET A 16 -4.32 -1.75 -0.68
CA MET A 16 -3.26 -2.68 -0.27
C MET A 16 -1.83 -2.15 -0.36
N GLY A 17 -1.65 -0.91 -0.85
CA GLY A 17 -0.36 -0.25 -0.87
C GLY A 17 -0.03 0.43 0.45
N SER A 18 1.01 1.24 0.43
CA SER A 18 1.43 2.04 1.59
C SER A 18 1.60 3.50 1.19
N THR A 19 1.53 4.38 2.18
CA THR A 19 1.77 5.80 1.97
C THR A 19 2.33 6.43 3.25
N ILE A 20 2.90 7.62 3.09
CA ILE A 20 3.36 8.43 4.21
C ILE A 20 2.59 9.73 4.18
N LEU A 21 1.99 10.09 5.31
CA LEU A 21 1.36 11.39 5.51
C LEU A 21 2.40 12.31 6.15
N PRO A 22 2.97 13.27 5.39
CA PRO A 22 4.01 14.14 5.94
C PRO A 22 3.48 15.05 7.04
N CYS A 23 4.24 15.15 8.11
CA CYS A 23 4.03 16.14 9.16
C CYS A 23 5.40 16.38 9.79
N SER A 24 5.94 17.58 9.58
CA SER A 24 7.27 17.88 10.07
C SER A 24 7.37 19.33 10.55
N TYR A 25 8.33 19.57 11.41
CA TYR A 25 8.65 20.90 11.90
C TYR A 25 10.14 21.00 12.17
N VAL A 26 10.63 22.23 12.27
CA VAL A 26 12.01 22.49 12.66
C VAL A 26 12.06 22.59 14.18
N PRO A 27 12.76 21.67 14.87
CA PRO A 27 12.91 21.77 16.33
C PRO A 27 13.54 23.11 16.71
N SER A 28 13.04 23.71 17.78
CA SER A 28 13.50 25.00 18.28
C SER A 28 13.97 24.88 19.71
N GLU A 29 15.10 25.55 20.00
CA GLU A 29 15.65 25.59 21.35
C GLU A 29 14.63 26.18 22.32
N GLY A 30 14.54 25.61 23.52
CA GLY A 30 13.60 26.07 24.54
C GLY A 30 12.20 25.47 24.43
N PHE A 31 11.95 24.60 23.45
CA PHE A 31 10.66 23.94 23.29
C PHE A 31 10.83 22.43 23.23
N THR A 32 10.11 21.75 24.10
CA THR A 32 10.15 20.28 24.19
C THR A 32 8.82 19.70 23.72
N GLN A 33 8.87 18.81 22.75
CA GLN A 33 7.67 18.12 22.30
C GLN A 33 7.11 17.27 23.46
N GLN A 34 5.84 17.48 23.81
CA GLN A 34 5.17 16.76 24.88
C GLN A 34 4.32 15.64 24.34
N THR A 35 3.50 15.93 23.34
CA THR A 35 2.61 14.94 22.75
C THR A 35 2.56 15.12 21.24
N LEU A 36 2.32 13.99 20.58
CA LEU A 36 2.05 13.92 19.15
C LEU A 36 0.87 13.01 18.95
N SER A 37 -0.11 13.44 18.18
CA SER A 37 -1.25 12.59 17.86
C SER A 37 -1.66 12.70 16.41
N TRP A 38 -2.19 11.60 15.89
CA TRP A 38 -2.85 11.53 14.60
C TRP A 38 -4.29 11.12 14.82
N SER A 39 -5.23 11.88 14.25
CA SER A 39 -6.67 11.63 14.35
C SER A 39 -7.24 11.45 12.97
N LEU A 40 -8.31 10.67 12.87
CA LEU A 40 -9.06 10.47 11.64
C LEU A 40 -10.48 11.01 11.84
N GLU A 41 -10.89 11.90 10.95
CA GLU A 41 -12.28 12.36 10.87
C GLU A 41 -12.91 11.76 9.63
N ARG A 42 -14.02 11.09 9.84
CA ARG A 42 -14.78 10.45 8.78
C ARG A 42 -16.25 10.41 9.16
N ASP A 43 -17.13 10.80 8.23
CA ASP A 43 -18.59 10.78 8.42
C ASP A 43 -19.01 11.49 9.72
N HIS A 44 -18.46 12.67 9.96
CA HIS A 44 -18.73 13.53 11.12
C HIS A 44 -18.28 12.95 12.47
N SER A 45 -17.50 11.88 12.47
CA SER A 45 -16.89 11.37 13.69
C SER A 45 -15.37 11.51 13.61
N SER A 46 -14.76 11.84 14.75
CA SER A 46 -13.30 11.99 14.87
C SER A 46 -12.79 11.06 15.93
N SER A 47 -11.70 10.35 15.61
CA SER A 47 -11.08 9.39 16.52
C SER A 47 -9.56 9.53 16.46
N THR A 48 -8.92 9.46 17.60
CA THR A 48 -7.45 9.40 17.66
C THR A 48 -7.00 8.00 17.28
N ILE A 49 -6.12 7.90 16.30
CA ILE A 49 -5.58 6.62 15.83
C ILE A 49 -4.21 6.31 16.40
N PHE A 50 -3.39 7.34 16.62
CA PHE A 50 -2.03 7.19 17.14
C PHE A 50 -1.75 8.30 18.14
N ARG A 51 -1.02 7.98 19.20
CA ARG A 51 -0.57 8.96 20.19
C ARG A 51 0.82 8.59 20.70
N ARG A 52 1.67 9.60 20.78
CA ARG A 52 2.97 9.50 21.44
C ARG A 52 3.03 10.48 22.59
N ASP A 53 3.35 10.00 23.77
CA ASP A 53 3.52 10.81 24.97
C ASP A 53 4.62 10.23 25.86
N SER A 54 4.70 10.67 27.11
CA SER A 54 5.71 10.19 28.05
C SER A 54 5.61 8.69 28.34
N SER A 55 4.46 8.08 28.13
CA SER A 55 4.25 6.64 28.33
C SER A 55 4.61 5.80 27.07
N GLY A 56 4.95 6.46 25.97
CA GLY A 56 5.34 5.78 24.74
C GLY A 56 4.34 5.96 23.60
N ASP A 57 4.41 5.06 22.63
CA ASP A 57 3.56 5.08 21.45
C ASP A 57 2.35 4.16 21.65
N HIS A 58 1.18 4.66 21.24
CA HIS A 58 -0.08 3.93 21.37
C HIS A 58 -0.87 4.01 20.07
N VAL A 59 -1.31 2.86 19.56
CA VAL A 59 -2.27 2.79 18.46
C VAL A 59 -3.64 2.51 19.08
N LEU A 60 -4.54 3.51 19.00
CA LEU A 60 -5.77 3.52 19.77
C LEU A 60 -6.95 2.84 19.07
N LEU A 61 -6.91 2.71 17.74
CA LEU A 61 -7.94 2.00 16.99
C LEU A 61 -7.39 0.66 16.54
N SER A 62 -8.07 -0.41 16.91
CA SER A 62 -7.61 -1.77 16.65
C SER A 62 -7.38 -2.06 15.16
N ARG A 63 -8.19 -1.48 14.27
CA ARG A 63 -8.04 -1.72 12.83
C ARG A 63 -6.76 -1.12 12.23
N PHE A 64 -6.10 -0.21 12.94
CA PHE A 64 -4.83 0.38 12.51
C PHE A 64 -3.61 -0.29 13.14
N ARG A 65 -3.79 -1.21 14.09
CA ARG A 65 -2.66 -1.89 14.72
C ARG A 65 -1.85 -2.69 13.72
N GLY A 66 -0.53 -2.52 13.80
CA GLY A 66 0.38 -3.18 12.88
C GLY A 66 0.44 -2.56 11.49
N ARG A 67 -0.36 -1.52 11.23
CA ARG A 67 -0.40 -0.85 9.93
C ARG A 67 0.07 0.60 9.96
N VAL A 68 0.16 1.21 11.13
CA VAL A 68 0.58 2.61 11.27
C VAL A 68 1.77 2.74 12.20
N SER A 69 2.64 3.69 11.90
CA SER A 69 3.78 4.04 12.74
C SER A 69 4.26 5.45 12.46
N VAL A 70 4.97 6.02 13.43
CA VAL A 70 5.62 7.33 13.30
C VAL A 70 7.11 7.11 13.59
N PRO A 71 8.03 7.70 12.81
CA PRO A 71 9.46 7.50 13.03
C PRO A 71 9.87 7.82 14.46
N LYS A 72 10.76 7.00 15.02
CA LYS A 72 11.39 7.23 16.31
C LYS A 72 12.76 7.83 16.10
N ASP A 73 13.22 8.60 17.08
CA ASP A 73 14.57 9.18 17.05
C ASP A 73 14.85 10.06 15.83
N SER A 74 13.80 10.67 15.29
CA SER A 74 13.89 11.58 14.15
C SER A 74 13.25 12.92 14.55
N PRO A 75 13.99 13.80 15.24
CA PRO A 75 13.41 15.05 15.74
C PRO A 75 12.81 15.89 14.62
N GLY A 76 11.57 16.36 14.84
CA GLY A 76 10.85 17.15 13.88
C GLY A 76 10.08 16.35 12.83
N ASN A 77 10.24 15.04 12.78
CA ASN A 77 9.51 14.20 11.85
C ASN A 77 8.36 13.47 12.56
N ALA A 78 7.16 13.98 12.35
CA ALA A 78 5.94 13.42 12.93
C ALA A 78 5.07 12.72 11.87
N SER A 79 5.66 12.37 10.73
CA SER A 79 4.95 11.76 9.62
C SER A 79 4.36 10.41 9.99
N LEU A 80 3.17 10.10 9.46
CA LEU A 80 2.49 8.83 9.69
C LEU A 80 2.71 7.90 8.51
N LEU A 81 3.31 6.75 8.77
CA LEU A 81 3.41 5.68 7.78
C LEU A 81 2.17 4.80 7.91
N MET A 82 1.48 4.58 6.80
CA MET A 82 0.32 3.70 6.72
C MET A 82 0.60 2.59 5.72
N GLU A 83 0.37 1.36 6.13
CA GLU A 83 0.60 0.17 5.32
C GLU A 83 -0.71 -0.59 5.10
N SER A 84 -0.74 -1.41 4.07
CA SER A 84 -1.92 -2.24 3.74
C SER A 84 -3.20 -1.43 3.66
N LEU A 85 -3.16 -0.35 2.88
CA LEU A 85 -4.25 0.62 2.79
C LEU A 85 -5.57 -0.03 2.40
N GLU A 86 -6.64 0.39 3.09
CA GLU A 86 -8.01 -0.02 2.80
C GLU A 86 -8.82 1.18 2.32
N ILE A 87 -9.86 0.93 1.53
CA ILE A 87 -10.72 2.01 1.04
C ILE A 87 -11.34 2.78 2.21
N THR A 88 -11.66 2.07 3.30
CA THR A 88 -12.20 2.67 4.52
C THR A 88 -11.18 3.54 5.27
N ASP A 89 -9.91 3.55 4.88
CA ASP A 89 -8.93 4.48 5.45
C ASP A 89 -9.07 5.89 4.88
N SER A 90 -9.89 6.10 3.87
CA SER A 90 -10.15 7.43 3.31
C SER A 90 -10.77 8.36 4.36
N GLY A 91 -10.33 9.60 4.42
CA GLY A 91 -10.83 10.58 5.35
C GLY A 91 -9.86 11.72 5.58
N HIS A 92 -10.10 12.51 6.63
CA HIS A 92 -9.27 13.66 6.99
C HIS A 92 -8.40 13.29 8.19
N TYR A 93 -7.09 13.33 8.00
CA TYR A 93 -6.12 12.98 9.04
C TYR A 93 -5.50 14.26 9.58
N THR A 94 -5.52 14.44 10.89
CA THR A 94 -4.96 15.60 11.56
C THR A 94 -3.75 15.20 12.39
N CYS A 95 -2.61 15.82 12.10
CA CYS A 95 -1.40 15.75 12.89
C CYS A 95 -1.42 16.89 13.90
N GLN A 96 -1.34 16.57 15.17
CA GLN A 96 -1.37 17.56 16.24
C GLN A 96 -0.17 17.36 17.15
N ILE A 97 0.55 18.45 17.42
CA ILE A 97 1.73 18.42 18.28
C ILE A 97 1.59 19.48 19.35
N THR A 98 1.96 19.12 20.57
CA THR A 98 2.01 20.04 21.71
C THR A 98 3.45 20.12 22.23
N TRP A 99 3.96 21.32 22.39
CA TRP A 99 5.29 21.59 22.98
C TRP A 99 5.12 22.33 24.31
N ARG A 100 6.10 22.13 25.17
CA ARG A 100 6.24 22.89 26.40
C ARG A 100 7.44 23.83 26.27
N SER A 101 7.21 25.12 26.56
CA SER A 101 8.28 26.11 26.59
C SER A 101 9.03 26.08 27.94
N GLU A 102 10.15 26.78 28.00
CA GLU A 102 10.95 26.87 29.24
C GLU A 102 10.15 27.49 30.40
N ASN A 103 9.19 28.37 30.13
CA ASN A 103 8.32 28.95 31.14
C ASN A 103 7.07 28.13 31.42
N ASN A 104 7.04 26.86 30.99
CA ASN A 104 5.92 25.93 31.15
C ASN A 104 4.64 26.31 30.39
N SER A 105 4.71 27.20 29.42
CA SER A 105 3.59 27.44 28.52
C SER A 105 3.48 26.33 27.51
N LEU A 106 2.26 26.03 27.07
CA LEU A 106 2.01 25.01 26.05
C LEU A 106 1.73 25.69 24.72
N VAL A 107 2.39 25.18 23.68
CA VAL A 107 2.14 25.57 22.29
C VAL A 107 1.60 24.37 21.56
N LYS A 108 0.46 24.55 20.88
CA LYS A 108 -0.24 23.50 20.17
C LYS A 108 -0.47 23.90 18.72
N LYS A 109 -0.08 23.03 17.81
CA LYS A 109 -0.31 23.24 16.36
C LYS A 109 -0.83 21.98 15.72
N GLN A 110 -1.57 22.13 14.63
CA GLN A 110 -2.12 21.00 13.89
C GLN A 110 -2.21 21.32 12.41
N VAL A 111 -2.17 20.25 11.60
CA VAL A 111 -2.39 20.31 10.15
C VAL A 111 -3.23 19.10 9.75
N THR A 112 -4.01 19.26 8.69
CA THR A 112 -4.91 18.22 8.19
C THR A 112 -4.56 17.85 6.77
N THR A 113 -4.53 16.54 6.50
CA THR A 113 -4.32 15.97 5.18
C THR A 113 -5.52 15.11 4.82
N THR A 114 -6.08 15.33 3.64
CA THR A 114 -7.16 14.49 3.13
C THR A 114 -6.56 13.31 2.37
N VAL A 115 -6.97 12.10 2.75
CA VAL A 115 -6.50 10.87 2.15
C VAL A 115 -7.65 10.19 1.41
N LYS A 116 -7.39 9.79 0.18
CA LYS A 116 -8.32 9.00 -0.61
C LYS A 116 -7.61 7.73 -1.06
N VAL A 117 -8.19 6.59 -0.73
CA VAL A 117 -7.66 5.29 -1.13
C VAL A 117 -8.51 4.74 -2.27
N LEU A 118 -7.87 4.39 -3.37
CA LEU A 118 -8.53 3.90 -4.57
C LEU A 118 -8.06 2.48 -4.87
N LYS A 119 -9.00 1.66 -5.36
CA LYS A 119 -8.69 0.36 -5.92
C LYS A 119 -8.73 0.47 -7.43
N VAL A 120 -7.64 0.02 -8.08
CA VAL A 120 -7.54 -0.05 -9.53
C VAL A 120 -7.75 -1.51 -9.93
N ALA A 121 -8.78 -1.77 -10.75
CA ALA A 121 -9.06 -3.12 -11.24
C ALA A 121 -7.90 -3.67 -12.05
N ALA A 122 -7.70 -5.00 -12.00
CA ALA A 122 -6.66 -5.64 -12.79
C ALA A 122 -6.93 -5.46 -14.29
N THR A 123 -5.89 -5.13 -15.04
CA THR A 123 -5.98 -4.99 -16.49
C THR A 123 -6.01 -6.35 -17.16
N LYS A 124 -6.39 -6.37 -18.45
CA LYS A 124 -6.22 -7.55 -19.28
C LYS A 124 -4.74 -7.90 -19.30
N PRO A 125 -4.35 -9.15 -19.03
CA PRO A 125 -2.93 -9.49 -18.95
C PRO A 125 -2.22 -9.49 -20.29
N ILE A 126 -0.90 -9.26 -20.21
CA ILE A 126 0.02 -9.40 -21.33
C ILE A 126 0.77 -10.71 -21.11
N ILE A 127 0.93 -11.49 -22.16
CA ILE A 127 1.67 -12.76 -22.13
C ILE A 127 3.01 -12.56 -22.79
N ARG A 128 4.06 -13.00 -22.10
CA ARG A 128 5.43 -13.03 -22.64
C ARG A 128 5.89 -14.46 -22.76
N ALA A 129 6.37 -14.83 -23.93
CA ALA A 129 6.99 -16.13 -24.16
C ALA A 129 8.45 -16.10 -23.70
N GLY A 130 9.00 -17.28 -23.36
CA GLY A 130 10.41 -17.43 -23.06
C GLY A 130 11.29 -17.22 -24.30
N GLU A 131 12.61 -17.46 -24.13
CA GLU A 131 13.61 -17.18 -25.19
C GLU A 131 13.33 -17.93 -26.49
N LEU A 132 12.73 -19.12 -26.43
CA LEU A 132 12.43 -19.92 -27.62
C LEU A 132 11.17 -19.45 -28.35
N GLY A 133 10.45 -18.45 -27.80
CA GLY A 133 9.23 -17.94 -28.42
C GLY A 133 8.08 -18.94 -28.34
N LEU A 134 7.22 -18.93 -29.37
CA LEU A 134 6.02 -19.75 -29.43
C LEU A 134 6.21 -21.04 -30.26
N ARG A 135 7.38 -21.23 -30.85
CA ARG A 135 7.77 -22.44 -31.59
C ARG A 135 8.94 -23.08 -30.87
N VAL A 136 8.66 -24.16 -30.18
CA VAL A 136 9.62 -24.78 -29.27
C VAL A 136 9.90 -26.21 -29.71
N PRO A 137 11.18 -26.62 -29.79
CA PRO A 137 11.51 -27.99 -30.18
C PRO A 137 10.94 -29.03 -29.20
N THR A 138 10.58 -30.20 -29.75
CA THR A 138 10.16 -31.34 -28.93
C THR A 138 11.25 -31.69 -27.89
N GLY A 139 10.85 -31.91 -26.66
CA GLY A 139 11.73 -32.26 -25.56
C GLY A 139 12.32 -31.06 -24.83
N ALA A 140 12.17 -29.84 -25.36
CA ALA A 140 12.71 -28.64 -24.72
C ALA A 140 11.84 -28.19 -23.54
N ARG A 141 12.38 -27.24 -22.78
CA ARG A 141 11.70 -26.56 -21.69
C ARG A 141 11.38 -25.13 -22.11
N THR A 142 10.20 -24.65 -21.78
CA THR A 142 9.81 -23.27 -22.03
C THR A 142 8.95 -22.73 -20.90
N SER A 143 8.72 -21.42 -20.93
CA SER A 143 7.82 -20.77 -19.99
C SER A 143 7.00 -19.69 -20.69
N LEU A 144 5.81 -19.43 -20.12
CA LEU A 144 4.98 -18.29 -20.48
C LEU A 144 4.73 -17.49 -19.21
N THR A 145 4.91 -16.18 -19.29
CA THR A 145 4.72 -15.29 -18.14
C THR A 145 3.52 -14.38 -18.39
N CYS A 146 2.66 -14.27 -17.38
CA CYS A 146 1.47 -13.44 -17.40
C CYS A 146 1.71 -12.20 -16.54
N GLU A 147 1.42 -11.02 -17.09
CA GLU A 147 1.57 -9.75 -16.38
C GLU A 147 0.32 -8.90 -16.52
N ALA A 148 -0.17 -8.38 -15.41
CA ALA A 148 -1.26 -7.42 -15.37
C ALA A 148 -0.92 -6.29 -14.41
N SER A 149 -1.52 -5.13 -14.63
CA SER A 149 -1.41 -3.97 -13.75
C SER A 149 -2.69 -3.84 -12.94
N GLY A 150 -2.60 -3.15 -11.83
CA GLY A 150 -3.73 -2.88 -10.96
C GLY A 150 -3.32 -2.88 -9.50
N SER A 151 -4.30 -2.73 -8.62
CA SER A 151 -4.05 -2.77 -7.17
C SER A 151 -3.66 -4.17 -6.74
N PRO A 152 -2.54 -4.35 -6.02
CA PRO A 152 -2.15 -5.67 -5.52
C PRO A 152 -3.08 -6.12 -4.37
N PRO A 153 -3.15 -7.43 -4.08
CA PRO A 153 -2.52 -8.51 -4.81
C PRO A 153 -3.29 -8.88 -6.08
N ILE A 154 -2.54 -9.25 -7.12
CA ILE A 154 -3.13 -9.75 -8.36
C ILE A 154 -2.92 -11.26 -8.42
N SER A 155 -3.98 -12.00 -8.64
CA SER A 155 -3.91 -13.45 -8.82
C SER A 155 -3.97 -13.80 -10.29
N TYR A 156 -3.29 -14.88 -10.66
CA TYR A 156 -3.17 -15.33 -12.04
C TYR A 156 -3.61 -16.79 -12.15
N HIS A 157 -4.22 -17.12 -13.29
CA HIS A 157 -4.58 -18.49 -13.60
C HIS A 157 -4.29 -18.77 -15.06
N TRP A 158 -3.56 -19.85 -15.32
CA TRP A 158 -3.25 -20.30 -16.67
C TRP A 158 -4.19 -21.43 -17.09
N PHE A 159 -4.69 -21.32 -18.30
CA PHE A 159 -5.61 -22.28 -18.86
C PHE A 159 -5.17 -22.72 -20.26
N ARG A 160 -5.59 -23.92 -20.61
CA ARG A 160 -5.49 -24.42 -21.97
C ARG A 160 -6.89 -24.72 -22.49
N SER A 161 -7.18 -24.31 -23.73
CA SER A 161 -8.43 -24.67 -24.38
C SER A 161 -8.37 -26.11 -24.83
N THR A 162 -9.43 -26.88 -24.56
CA THR A 162 -9.57 -28.25 -25.04
C THR A 162 -10.32 -28.26 -26.37
N PRO A 163 -10.19 -29.33 -27.17
CA PRO A 163 -10.95 -29.46 -28.42
C PRO A 163 -12.48 -29.36 -28.24
N GLU A 164 -12.96 -29.70 -27.05
CA GLU A 164 -14.39 -29.60 -26.71
C GLU A 164 -14.80 -28.21 -26.29
N GLY A 165 -13.89 -27.23 -26.33
CA GLY A 165 -14.16 -25.85 -25.95
C GLY A 165 -14.13 -25.60 -24.45
N LYS A 166 -13.65 -26.53 -23.64
CA LYS A 166 -13.51 -26.37 -22.20
C LYS A 166 -12.17 -25.77 -21.86
N ALA A 167 -12.10 -25.14 -20.66
CA ALA A 167 -10.88 -24.61 -20.10
C ALA A 167 -10.28 -25.62 -19.13
N LEU A 168 -9.00 -25.93 -19.32
CA LEU A 168 -8.25 -26.79 -18.41
C LEU A 168 -7.28 -25.92 -17.60
N LEU A 169 -7.47 -25.86 -16.28
CA LEU A 169 -6.58 -25.10 -15.39
C LEU A 169 -5.22 -25.81 -15.29
N LEU A 170 -4.16 -25.06 -15.59
CA LEU A 170 -2.80 -25.59 -15.60
C LEU A 170 -1.97 -25.11 -14.42
N SER A 171 -2.13 -23.85 -14.03
CA SER A 171 -1.31 -23.23 -12.99
C SER A 171 -2.02 -22.02 -12.39
N SER A 172 -1.73 -21.72 -11.14
CA SER A 172 -2.16 -20.51 -10.45
C SER A 172 -0.98 -19.57 -10.15
N GLN A 173 0.13 -19.76 -10.87
CA GLN A 173 1.30 -18.88 -10.80
C GLN A 173 1.33 -17.95 -12.00
N ALA A 174 2.02 -16.82 -11.87
CA ALA A 174 2.19 -15.88 -13.00
C ALA A 174 2.99 -16.52 -14.13
N GLU A 175 3.95 -17.37 -13.80
CA GLU A 175 4.77 -18.08 -14.78
C GLU A 175 4.29 -19.52 -14.93
N LEU A 176 4.00 -19.90 -16.17
CA LEU A 176 3.68 -21.28 -16.53
C LEU A 176 4.94 -21.92 -17.10
N VAL A 177 5.51 -22.91 -16.40
CA VAL A 177 6.71 -23.62 -16.82
C VAL A 177 6.28 -24.97 -17.41
N MET A 178 6.80 -25.30 -18.60
CA MET A 178 6.52 -26.54 -19.28
C MET A 178 7.83 -27.23 -19.63
N ASP A 179 8.00 -28.45 -19.12
CA ASP A 179 9.20 -29.27 -19.33
C ASP A 179 8.89 -30.39 -20.34
N ASN A 180 9.94 -30.82 -21.04
CA ASN A 180 9.90 -31.98 -21.93
C ASN A 180 8.68 -31.95 -22.86
N LEU A 181 8.61 -30.90 -23.67
CA LEU A 181 7.47 -30.65 -24.53
C LEU A 181 7.27 -31.75 -25.56
N HIS A 182 5.99 -32.10 -25.76
CA HIS A 182 5.55 -33.03 -26.78
C HIS A 182 4.70 -32.29 -27.83
N PRO A 183 4.56 -32.84 -29.04
CA PRO A 183 3.66 -32.26 -30.03
C PRO A 183 2.23 -32.07 -29.53
N SER A 184 1.79 -32.91 -28.61
CA SER A 184 0.45 -32.83 -27.99
C SER A 184 0.28 -31.58 -27.10
N ASP A 185 1.38 -30.93 -26.72
CA ASP A 185 1.32 -29.68 -25.95
C ASP A 185 1.02 -28.47 -26.82
N SER A 186 1.04 -28.63 -28.14
CA SER A 186 0.62 -27.57 -29.06
C SER A 186 -0.85 -27.26 -28.85
N GLY A 187 -1.17 -25.96 -28.80
CA GLY A 187 -2.55 -25.53 -28.58
C GLY A 187 -2.62 -24.08 -28.16
N THR A 188 -3.79 -23.68 -27.72
CA THR A 188 -4.05 -22.31 -27.27
C THR A 188 -4.02 -22.26 -25.75
N TYR A 189 -3.17 -21.38 -25.24
CA TYR A 189 -3.02 -21.11 -23.83
C TYR A 189 -3.45 -19.67 -23.54
N TYR A 190 -4.14 -19.47 -22.41
CA TYR A 190 -4.51 -18.13 -22.01
C TYR A 190 -4.37 -17.93 -20.50
N CYS A 191 -4.27 -16.69 -20.10
CA CYS A 191 -4.11 -16.28 -18.72
C CYS A 191 -5.26 -15.37 -18.31
N GLU A 192 -5.75 -15.55 -17.10
CA GLU A 192 -6.68 -14.65 -16.47
C GLU A 192 -5.99 -14.01 -15.26
N ALA A 193 -6.22 -12.72 -15.08
CA ALA A 193 -5.70 -11.96 -13.94
C ALA A 193 -6.83 -11.24 -13.26
N GLU A 194 -6.86 -11.30 -11.93
CA GLU A 194 -7.86 -10.58 -11.14
C GLU A 194 -7.28 -10.09 -9.84
N ASN A 195 -7.88 -9.06 -9.27
CA ASN A 195 -7.63 -8.63 -7.90
C ASN A 195 -8.96 -8.63 -7.13
N ARG A 196 -8.86 -8.47 -5.82
CA ARG A 196 -10.07 -8.47 -4.98
C ARG A 196 -11.03 -7.35 -5.34
#